data_8c946096e35b58e313b892b27a4f5d98
#
_entry.id   8c946096e35b58e313b892b27a4f5d98
#
_cell.length_a   1.000
_cell.length_b   1.000
_cell.length_c   1.000
_cell.angle_alpha   90.00
_cell.angle_beta   90.00
_cell.angle_gamma   90.00
#
_symmetry.space_group_name_H-M   'P 1'
#
loop_
_entity.id
_entity.type
_entity.pdbx_description
1 polymer ?
#
loop_
_entity_poly.entity_id
_entity_poly.type
_entity_poly.pdbx_seq_one_letter_code
_entity_poly.pdbx_strand_id
1 'polypeptide(L)'
;MTYLQNYREVVKAATPAQIEMAVTWYLAAELLAQDVMRIFNARGVNVNLEQSASVISSFSPRQRWNRNVAQALEFANGSEPKGLGNNLRMAYKSLTNGFDALKGQKTNAFARAIAGDENAITIDVWMCYAGGLKTNAPNKTQYREMSDAVRVVASELKITPRATQALIWIIFRGSAE
;
A
#
# COMPACT_ATOMS: atom_id res chain seq x y z
N MET A 1 -26.25 -0.20 1.97
CA MET A 1 -25.44 -1.29 1.37
C MET A 1 -24.30 -1.64 2.32
N THR A 2 -23.90 -2.92 2.40
CA THR A 2 -22.73 -3.37 3.17
C THR A 2 -21.45 -3.05 2.42
N TYR A 3 -20.28 -3.09 3.08
CA TYR A 3 -18.98 -2.93 2.42
C TYR A 3 -18.82 -3.91 1.25
N LEU A 4 -19.23 -5.16 1.44
CA LEU A 4 -19.16 -6.18 0.38
C LEU A 4 -20.01 -5.81 -0.84
N GLN A 5 -21.23 -5.35 -0.63
CA GLN A 5 -22.10 -4.92 -1.74
C GLN A 5 -21.50 -3.75 -2.50
N ASN A 6 -20.96 -2.76 -1.78
CA ASN A 6 -20.33 -1.60 -2.39
C ASN A 6 -19.09 -1.98 -3.22
N TYR A 7 -18.20 -2.84 -2.69
CA TYR A 7 -17.02 -3.29 -3.41
C TYR A 7 -17.38 -4.13 -4.64
N ARG A 8 -18.41 -5.00 -4.57
CA ARG A 8 -18.93 -5.73 -5.75
C ARG A 8 -19.42 -4.78 -6.83
N GLU A 9 -20.15 -3.74 -6.48
CA GLU A 9 -20.62 -2.74 -7.46
C GLU A 9 -19.44 -1.99 -8.09
N VAL A 10 -18.41 -1.63 -7.32
CA VAL A 10 -17.21 -0.98 -7.89
C VAL A 10 -16.53 -1.88 -8.92
N VAL A 11 -16.34 -3.17 -8.65
CA VAL A 11 -15.61 -4.07 -9.55
C VAL A 11 -16.47 -4.67 -10.67
N LYS A 12 -17.78 -4.48 -10.65
CA LYS A 12 -18.73 -5.07 -11.61
C LYS A 12 -18.43 -4.71 -13.06
N ALA A 13 -17.94 -3.50 -13.30
CA ALA A 13 -17.59 -2.99 -14.62
C ALA A 13 -16.07 -2.98 -14.86
N ALA A 14 -15.30 -3.77 -14.11
CA ALA A 14 -13.86 -3.87 -14.28
C ALA A 14 -13.50 -4.38 -15.69
N THR A 15 -12.65 -3.64 -16.38
CA THR A 15 -12.12 -4.06 -17.68
C THR A 15 -10.92 -5.00 -17.50
N PRO A 16 -10.62 -5.89 -18.48
CA PRO A 16 -9.42 -6.72 -18.44
C PRO A 16 -8.14 -5.90 -18.20
N ALA A 17 -8.00 -4.73 -18.82
CA ALA A 17 -6.85 -3.84 -18.64
C ALA A 17 -6.73 -3.32 -17.19
N GLN A 18 -7.85 -3.01 -16.52
CA GLN A 18 -7.84 -2.60 -15.11
C GLN A 18 -7.45 -3.75 -14.18
N ILE A 19 -7.89 -4.97 -14.49
CA ILE A 19 -7.49 -6.17 -13.73
C ILE A 19 -5.99 -6.42 -13.88
N GLU A 20 -5.46 -6.37 -15.10
CA GLU A 20 -4.03 -6.51 -15.38
C GLU A 20 -3.22 -5.44 -14.64
N MET A 21 -3.63 -4.17 -14.72
CA MET A 21 -3.01 -3.07 -14.00
C MET A 21 -3.00 -3.32 -12.48
N ALA A 22 -4.09 -3.81 -11.92
CA ALA A 22 -4.20 -4.11 -10.49
C ALA A 22 -3.28 -5.25 -10.04
N VAL A 23 -3.16 -6.31 -10.85
CA VAL A 23 -2.28 -7.45 -10.59
C VAL A 23 -0.82 -7.03 -10.66
N THR A 24 -0.46 -6.19 -11.64
CA THR A 24 0.95 -5.78 -11.86
C THR A 24 1.39 -4.63 -10.95
N TRP A 25 0.47 -3.85 -10.39
CA TRP A 25 0.80 -2.68 -9.58
C TRP A 25 1.70 -3.01 -8.39
N TYR A 26 1.33 -4.01 -7.59
CA TYR A 26 2.13 -4.43 -6.44
C TYR A 26 3.42 -5.16 -6.82
N LEU A 27 3.46 -5.81 -8.00
CA LEU A 27 4.72 -6.37 -8.52
C LEU A 27 5.73 -5.27 -8.82
N ALA A 28 5.29 -4.17 -9.43
CA ALA A 28 6.14 -3.01 -9.66
C ALA A 28 6.60 -2.35 -8.35
N ALA A 29 5.72 -2.27 -7.34
CA ALA A 29 6.07 -1.73 -6.03
C ALA A 29 7.07 -2.63 -5.27
N GLU A 30 6.99 -3.95 -5.43
CA GLU A 30 7.95 -4.91 -4.87
C GLU A 30 9.32 -4.79 -5.53
N LEU A 31 9.39 -4.64 -6.86
CA LEU A 31 10.63 -4.36 -7.58
C LEU A 31 11.28 -3.06 -7.10
N LEU A 32 10.48 -2.01 -6.89
CA LEU A 32 10.98 -0.77 -6.30
C LEU A 32 11.57 -0.99 -4.89
N ALA A 33 10.93 -1.81 -4.06
CA ALA A 33 11.46 -2.13 -2.73
C ALA A 33 12.79 -2.88 -2.79
N GLN A 34 12.96 -3.76 -3.79
CA GLN A 34 14.23 -4.42 -4.06
C GLN A 34 15.31 -3.43 -4.53
N ASP A 35 14.95 -2.43 -5.36
CA ASP A 35 15.87 -1.37 -5.77
C ASP A 35 16.29 -0.52 -4.59
N VAL A 36 15.36 -0.07 -3.76
CA VAL A 36 15.63 0.68 -2.53
C VAL A 36 16.55 -0.11 -1.60
N MET A 37 16.31 -1.42 -1.43
CA MET A 37 17.16 -2.32 -0.66
C MET A 37 18.59 -2.36 -1.23
N ARG A 38 18.74 -2.52 -2.55
CA ARG A 38 20.05 -2.55 -3.22
C ARG A 38 20.84 -1.25 -3.03
N ILE A 39 20.16 -0.10 -3.11
CA ILE A 39 20.80 1.21 -2.91
C ILE A 39 21.31 1.35 -1.47
N PHE A 40 20.52 0.99 -0.45
CA PHE A 40 20.98 1.02 0.93
C PHE A 40 22.19 0.11 1.15
N ASN A 41 22.12 -1.14 0.67
CA ASN A 41 23.17 -2.14 0.85
C ASN A 41 24.47 -1.73 0.14
N ALA A 42 24.38 -1.11 -1.05
CA ALA A 42 25.54 -0.57 -1.77
C ALA A 42 26.24 0.56 -1.00
N ARG A 43 25.54 1.25 -0.10
CA ARG A 43 26.07 2.28 0.79
C ARG A 43 26.50 1.76 2.18
N GLY A 44 26.49 0.46 2.37
CA GLY A 44 26.87 -0.18 3.64
C GLY A 44 25.77 -0.14 4.72
N VAL A 45 24.54 0.24 4.37
CA VAL A 45 23.38 0.18 5.27
C VAL A 45 22.65 -1.13 5.00
N ASN A 46 22.94 -2.16 5.79
CA ASN A 46 22.33 -3.48 5.63
C ASN A 46 20.83 -3.46 5.95
N VAL A 47 20.01 -3.58 4.93
CA VAL A 47 18.56 -3.69 5.05
C VAL A 47 18.04 -4.88 4.24
N ASN A 48 16.95 -5.49 4.70
CA ASN A 48 16.22 -6.52 3.98
C ASN A 48 15.00 -5.92 3.24
N LEU A 49 14.25 -6.78 2.52
CA LEU A 49 13.07 -6.37 1.76
C LEU A 49 11.97 -5.78 2.66
N GLU A 50 11.76 -6.35 3.85
CA GLU A 50 10.79 -5.85 4.83
C GLU A 50 11.11 -4.41 5.25
N GLN A 51 12.38 -4.14 5.58
CA GLN A 51 12.83 -2.82 6.00
C GLN A 51 12.71 -1.79 4.86
N SER A 52 13.09 -2.15 3.65
CA SER A 52 12.97 -1.25 2.48
C SER A 52 11.51 -0.96 2.12
N ALA A 53 10.62 -1.97 2.13
CA ALA A 53 9.19 -1.77 1.94
C ALA A 53 8.58 -0.89 3.04
N SER A 54 9.05 -1.04 4.29
CA SER A 54 8.63 -0.20 5.42
C SER A 54 9.08 1.26 5.27
N VAL A 55 10.28 1.49 4.72
CA VAL A 55 10.76 2.85 4.38
C VAL A 55 9.84 3.48 3.33
N ILE A 56 9.52 2.77 2.24
CA ILE A 56 8.61 3.25 1.21
C ILE A 56 7.24 3.59 1.83
N SER A 57 6.68 2.68 2.62
CA SER A 57 5.39 2.90 3.27
C SER A 57 5.41 4.07 4.26
N SER A 58 6.55 4.34 4.92
CA SER A 58 6.70 5.47 5.83
C SER A 58 6.50 6.84 5.15
N PHE A 59 6.83 6.96 3.86
CA PHE A 59 6.63 8.17 3.08
C PHE A 59 5.23 8.28 2.46
N SER A 60 4.39 7.23 2.52
CA SER A 60 3.07 7.22 1.88
C SER A 60 2.00 8.15 2.49
N PRO A 61 2.00 8.49 3.81
CA PRO A 61 0.95 9.32 4.38
C PRO A 61 0.90 10.71 3.76
N ARG A 62 -0.27 11.09 3.22
CA ARG A 62 -0.55 12.39 2.59
C ARG A 62 0.33 12.70 1.36
N GLN A 63 0.83 11.66 0.69
CA GLN A 63 1.64 11.79 -0.52
C GLN A 63 1.00 11.06 -1.70
N ARG A 64 1.24 11.56 -2.91
CA ARG A 64 1.00 10.81 -4.16
C ARG A 64 2.11 9.78 -4.34
N TRP A 65 1.82 8.70 -5.08
CA TRP A 65 2.76 7.59 -5.27
C TRP A 65 4.11 8.03 -5.85
N ASN A 66 4.12 8.82 -6.92
CA ASN A 66 5.36 9.31 -7.52
C ASN A 66 6.23 10.12 -6.54
N ARG A 67 5.61 10.95 -5.68
CA ARG A 67 6.33 11.68 -4.64
C ARG A 67 6.85 10.78 -3.54
N ASN A 68 6.06 9.77 -3.14
CA ASN A 68 6.47 8.74 -2.19
C ASN A 68 7.71 7.99 -2.71
N VAL A 69 7.68 7.53 -3.97
CA VAL A 69 8.82 6.86 -4.64
C VAL A 69 10.06 7.76 -4.63
N ALA A 70 9.91 9.02 -5.06
CA ALA A 70 11.03 9.97 -5.08
C ALA A 70 11.66 10.16 -3.68
N GLN A 71 10.84 10.29 -2.63
CA GLN A 71 11.33 10.43 -1.26
C GLN A 71 12.03 9.17 -0.74
N ALA A 72 11.51 7.99 -1.06
CA ALA A 72 12.14 6.73 -0.67
C ALA A 72 13.53 6.55 -1.35
N LEU A 73 13.63 6.88 -2.64
CA LEU A 73 14.89 6.84 -3.38
C LEU A 73 15.89 7.90 -2.89
N GLU A 74 15.43 9.14 -2.64
CA GLU A 74 16.23 10.21 -2.07
C GLU A 74 16.84 9.79 -0.72
N PHE A 75 16.00 9.22 0.16
CA PHE A 75 16.42 8.71 1.45
C PHE A 75 17.39 7.54 1.34
N ALA A 76 17.14 6.58 0.44
CA ALA A 76 18.05 5.47 0.19
C ALA A 76 19.43 5.93 -0.32
N ASN A 77 19.46 7.01 -1.10
CA ASN A 77 20.71 7.63 -1.58
C ASN A 77 21.41 8.50 -0.52
N GLY A 78 20.89 8.60 0.70
CA GLY A 78 21.55 9.27 1.82
C GLY A 78 21.19 10.74 2.01
N SER A 79 20.20 11.23 1.30
CA SER A 79 19.66 12.57 1.49
C SER A 79 18.40 12.51 2.38
N GLU A 80 18.14 13.57 3.12
CA GLU A 80 16.88 13.70 3.87
C GLU A 80 15.83 14.38 2.99
N PRO A 81 14.80 13.62 2.53
CA PRO A 81 13.78 14.20 1.67
C PRO A 81 12.96 15.26 2.41
N LYS A 82 12.69 16.36 1.74
CA LYS A 82 11.79 17.39 2.26
C LYS A 82 10.36 16.86 2.31
N GLY A 83 9.69 17.04 3.47
CA GLY A 83 8.31 16.57 3.64
C GLY A 83 7.86 16.59 5.09
N LEU A 84 6.93 15.67 5.41
CA LEU A 84 6.40 15.55 6.77
C LEU A 84 7.48 14.92 7.69
N GLY A 85 7.91 15.66 8.71
CA GLY A 85 8.93 15.17 9.64
C GLY A 85 8.59 13.87 10.34
N ASN A 86 7.30 13.57 10.52
CA ASN A 86 6.87 12.27 11.04
C ASN A 86 7.16 11.13 10.06
N ASN A 87 7.02 11.34 8.75
CA ASN A 87 7.30 10.32 7.74
C ASN A 87 8.80 9.99 7.73
N LEU A 88 9.65 11.02 7.78
CA LEU A 88 11.11 10.84 7.85
C LEU A 88 11.53 10.10 9.12
N ARG A 89 10.98 10.47 10.28
CA ARG A 89 11.23 9.77 11.55
C ARG A 89 10.81 8.31 11.48
N MET A 90 9.69 7.99 10.84
CA MET A 90 9.23 6.60 10.66
C MET A 90 10.14 5.84 9.71
N ALA A 91 10.63 6.48 8.64
CA ALA A 91 11.57 5.88 7.70
C ALA A 91 12.88 5.46 8.42
N TYR A 92 13.45 6.32 9.26
CA TYR A 92 14.60 5.93 10.10
C TYR A 92 14.31 4.74 11.01
N LYS A 93 13.15 4.72 11.69
CA LYS A 93 12.75 3.59 12.52
C LYS A 93 12.57 2.29 11.71
N SER A 94 12.12 2.41 10.47
CA SER A 94 11.90 1.27 9.58
C SER A 94 13.19 0.58 9.17
N LEU A 95 14.32 1.30 9.13
CA LEU A 95 15.65 0.70 8.88
C LEU A 95 16.05 -0.32 9.95
N THR A 96 15.57 -0.16 11.18
CA THR A 96 15.91 -1.06 12.30
C THR A 96 14.79 -2.07 12.58
N ASN A 97 13.53 -1.61 12.54
CA ASN A 97 12.41 -2.35 13.07
C ASN A 97 11.45 -2.89 11.99
N GLY A 98 11.72 -2.63 10.70
CA GLY A 98 10.86 -3.11 9.61
C GLY A 98 9.38 -2.77 9.83
N PHE A 99 8.49 -3.75 9.68
CA PHE A 99 7.05 -3.58 9.89
C PHE A 99 6.68 -3.10 11.28
N ASP A 100 7.46 -3.44 12.31
CA ASP A 100 7.18 -3.06 13.70
C ASP A 100 7.33 -1.56 13.96
N ALA A 101 8.02 -0.84 13.09
CA ALA A 101 8.05 0.62 13.10
C ALA A 101 6.66 1.23 12.79
N LEU A 102 5.86 0.56 11.99
CA LEU A 102 4.61 1.06 11.42
C LEU A 102 3.41 0.66 12.29
N LYS A 103 3.03 1.53 13.23
CA LYS A 103 1.92 1.26 14.17
C LYS A 103 0.52 1.45 13.58
N GLY A 104 0.39 2.19 12.46
CA GLY A 104 -0.89 2.39 11.77
C GLY A 104 -1.25 1.17 10.93
N GLN A 105 -2.49 0.66 11.04
CA GLN A 105 -2.97 -0.50 10.27
C GLN A 105 -2.74 -0.32 8.76
N LYS A 106 -3.08 0.84 8.21
CA LYS A 106 -2.91 1.16 6.78
C LYS A 106 -1.44 1.07 6.36
N THR A 107 -0.52 1.76 7.05
CA THR A 107 0.89 1.81 6.66
C THR A 107 1.57 0.46 6.85
N ASN A 108 1.23 -0.28 7.90
CA ASN A 108 1.73 -1.64 8.11
C ASN A 108 1.28 -2.59 7.00
N ALA A 109 -0.03 -2.61 6.69
CA ALA A 109 -0.57 -3.43 5.61
C ALA A 109 0.04 -3.05 4.24
N PHE A 110 0.25 -1.75 4.00
CA PHE A 110 0.86 -1.28 2.75
C PHE A 110 2.32 -1.76 2.62
N ALA A 111 3.12 -1.68 3.67
CA ALA A 111 4.48 -2.20 3.67
C ALA A 111 4.52 -3.72 3.40
N ARG A 112 3.63 -4.49 4.04
CA ARG A 112 3.51 -5.93 3.81
C ARG A 112 3.14 -6.25 2.37
N ALA A 113 2.16 -5.54 1.80
CA ALA A 113 1.76 -5.72 0.41
C ALA A 113 2.90 -5.41 -0.57
N ILE A 114 3.69 -4.34 -0.33
CA ILE A 114 4.89 -4.00 -1.09
C ILE A 114 5.96 -5.09 -0.95
N ALA A 115 6.12 -5.70 0.23
CA ALA A 115 7.09 -6.76 0.48
C ALA A 115 6.67 -8.15 -0.04
N GLY A 116 5.54 -8.25 -0.75
CA GLY A 116 5.10 -9.50 -1.39
C GLY A 116 3.98 -10.25 -0.66
N ASP A 117 3.46 -9.75 0.46
CA ASP A 117 2.31 -10.38 1.14
C ASP A 117 1.02 -10.17 0.32
N GLU A 118 0.62 -11.21 -0.40
CA GLU A 118 -0.58 -11.20 -1.25
C GLU A 118 -1.89 -11.07 -0.46
N ASN A 119 -1.86 -11.35 0.85
CA ASN A 119 -3.03 -11.26 1.75
C ASN A 119 -3.14 -9.90 2.46
N ALA A 120 -2.12 -9.05 2.36
CA ALA A 120 -2.14 -7.73 2.95
C ALA A 120 -3.10 -6.80 2.18
N ILE A 121 -4.00 -6.15 2.92
CA ILE A 121 -5.05 -5.29 2.37
C ILE A 121 -4.91 -3.90 2.98
N THR A 122 -4.62 -2.91 2.13
CA THR A 122 -4.46 -1.52 2.51
C THR A 122 -5.79 -0.78 2.43
N ILE A 123 -6.41 -0.51 3.57
CA ILE A 123 -7.62 0.31 3.62
C ILE A 123 -7.23 1.77 3.81
N ASP A 124 -7.22 2.51 2.72
CA ASP A 124 -7.00 3.95 2.70
C ASP A 124 -8.31 4.74 2.58
N VAL A 125 -8.22 6.05 2.44
CA VAL A 125 -9.39 6.94 2.30
C VAL A 125 -10.25 6.56 1.09
N TRP A 126 -9.66 6.16 -0.03
CA TRP A 126 -10.39 5.78 -1.24
C TRP A 126 -11.11 4.45 -1.06
N MET A 127 -10.47 3.50 -0.38
CA MET A 127 -11.13 2.25 0.01
C MET A 127 -12.29 2.48 0.98
N CYS A 128 -12.16 3.43 1.92
CA CYS A 128 -13.25 3.83 2.80
C CYS A 128 -14.45 4.35 1.99
N TYR A 129 -14.20 5.28 1.07
CA TYR A 129 -15.28 5.85 0.25
C TYR A 129 -15.90 4.82 -0.70
N ALA A 130 -15.07 4.00 -1.36
CA ALA A 130 -15.55 2.89 -2.19
C ALA A 130 -16.42 1.90 -1.40
N GLY A 131 -16.12 1.66 -0.13
CA GLY A 131 -16.92 0.87 0.79
C GLY A 131 -18.17 1.59 1.32
N GLY A 132 -18.37 2.87 0.99
CA GLY A 132 -19.50 3.68 1.48
C GLY A 132 -19.30 4.27 2.88
N LEU A 133 -18.07 4.24 3.42
CA LEU A 133 -17.74 4.85 4.70
C LEU A 133 -17.41 6.34 4.50
N LYS A 134 -18.12 7.22 5.22
CA LYS A 134 -17.95 8.69 5.10
C LYS A 134 -16.79 9.27 5.90
N THR A 135 -15.87 8.45 6.39
CA THR A 135 -14.67 8.87 7.13
C THR A 135 -13.41 8.30 6.48
N ASN A 136 -12.31 9.00 6.65
CA ASN A 136 -10.99 8.58 6.18
C ASN A 136 -10.17 7.80 7.23
N ALA A 137 -10.75 7.54 8.39
CA ALA A 137 -10.12 6.87 9.52
C ALA A 137 -11.05 5.79 10.08
N PRO A 138 -11.07 4.58 9.45
CA PRO A 138 -11.88 3.48 9.95
C PRO A 138 -11.35 3.02 11.31
N ASN A 139 -12.24 2.69 12.24
CA ASN A 139 -11.85 2.02 13.47
C ASN A 139 -11.40 0.57 13.17
N LYS A 140 -10.85 -0.13 14.19
CA LYS A 140 -10.31 -1.49 14.01
C LYS A 140 -11.34 -2.49 13.49
N THR A 141 -12.58 -2.40 13.94
CA THR A 141 -13.68 -3.27 13.50
C THR A 141 -14.02 -3.00 12.04
N GLN A 142 -14.21 -1.75 11.68
CA GLN A 142 -14.48 -1.34 10.29
C GLN A 142 -13.35 -1.75 9.34
N TYR A 143 -12.09 -1.57 9.76
CA TYR A 143 -10.94 -1.99 8.97
C TYR A 143 -10.97 -3.49 8.67
N ARG A 144 -11.25 -4.30 9.69
CA ARG A 144 -11.37 -5.76 9.56
C ARG A 144 -12.53 -6.14 8.64
N GLU A 145 -13.73 -5.60 8.86
CA GLU A 145 -14.92 -5.90 8.05
C GLU A 145 -14.71 -5.52 6.57
N MET A 146 -14.07 -4.38 6.31
CA MET A 146 -13.71 -3.96 4.94
C MET A 146 -12.69 -4.91 4.33
N SER A 147 -11.66 -5.32 5.09
CA SER A 147 -10.68 -6.29 4.63
C SER A 147 -11.31 -7.65 4.33
N ASP A 148 -12.23 -8.11 5.17
CA ASP A 148 -12.97 -9.36 4.94
C ASP A 148 -13.85 -9.27 3.68
N ALA A 149 -14.50 -8.13 3.45
CA ALA A 149 -15.24 -7.88 2.21
C ALA A 149 -14.35 -7.93 0.96
N VAL A 150 -13.13 -7.36 1.02
CA VAL A 150 -12.14 -7.46 -0.07
C VAL A 150 -11.74 -8.91 -0.33
N ARG A 151 -11.53 -9.72 0.72
CA ARG A 151 -11.19 -11.16 0.55
C ARG A 151 -12.29 -11.95 -0.14
N VAL A 152 -13.55 -11.67 0.16
CA VAL A 152 -14.68 -12.30 -0.54
C VAL A 152 -14.67 -11.93 -2.02
N VAL A 153 -14.52 -10.64 -2.36
CA VAL A 153 -14.44 -10.19 -3.76
C VAL A 153 -13.22 -10.80 -4.47
N ALA A 154 -12.07 -10.93 -3.79
CA ALA A 154 -10.88 -11.57 -4.32
C ALA A 154 -11.12 -13.02 -4.72
N SER A 155 -11.81 -13.78 -3.86
CA SER A 155 -12.20 -15.16 -4.15
C SER A 155 -13.12 -15.26 -5.36
N GLU A 156 -14.06 -14.33 -5.50
CA GLU A 156 -15.01 -14.26 -6.63
C GLU A 156 -14.29 -13.94 -7.95
N LEU A 157 -13.33 -13.01 -7.93
CA LEU A 157 -12.54 -12.61 -9.09
C LEU A 157 -11.37 -13.56 -9.39
N LYS A 158 -11.03 -14.48 -8.49
CA LYS A 158 -9.88 -15.39 -8.61
C LYS A 158 -8.53 -14.66 -8.75
N ILE A 159 -8.37 -13.55 -8.06
CA ILE A 159 -7.12 -12.78 -7.94
C ILE A 159 -6.78 -12.59 -6.46
N THR A 160 -5.55 -12.18 -6.16
CA THR A 160 -5.10 -12.03 -4.77
C THR A 160 -5.82 -10.90 -4.04
N PRO A 161 -5.96 -10.95 -2.71
CA PRO A 161 -6.55 -9.87 -1.92
C PRO A 161 -5.87 -8.50 -2.14
N ARG A 162 -4.52 -8.45 -2.22
CA ARG A 162 -3.81 -7.19 -2.52
C ARG A 162 -4.13 -6.66 -3.92
N ALA A 163 -4.23 -7.53 -4.93
CA ALA A 163 -4.61 -7.13 -6.29
C ALA A 163 -6.07 -6.66 -6.36
N THR A 164 -6.98 -7.32 -5.63
CA THR A 164 -8.38 -6.89 -5.53
C THR A 164 -8.51 -5.51 -4.88
N GLN A 165 -7.73 -5.26 -3.82
CA GLN A 165 -7.68 -3.93 -3.20
C GLN A 165 -7.17 -2.88 -4.20
N ALA A 166 -6.11 -3.18 -4.96
CA ALA A 166 -5.61 -2.29 -6.00
C ALA A 166 -6.65 -2.05 -7.11
N LEU A 167 -7.39 -3.08 -7.53
CA LEU A 167 -8.46 -2.95 -8.53
C LEU A 167 -9.58 -2.01 -8.08
N ILE A 168 -10.09 -2.20 -6.85
CA ILE A 168 -11.11 -1.32 -6.27
C ILE A 168 -10.62 0.13 -6.23
N TRP A 169 -9.36 0.32 -5.80
CA TRP A 169 -8.73 1.62 -5.70
C TRP A 169 -8.56 2.30 -7.07
N ILE A 170 -8.08 1.57 -8.09
CA ILE A 170 -7.91 2.07 -9.46
C ILE A 170 -9.24 2.50 -10.06
N ILE A 171 -10.27 1.66 -9.96
CA ILE A 171 -11.58 1.95 -10.54
C ILE A 171 -12.23 3.14 -9.83
N PHE A 172 -12.25 3.14 -8.52
CA PHE A 172 -12.95 4.17 -7.73
C PHE A 172 -12.25 5.53 -7.80
N ARG A 173 -10.93 5.56 -7.82
CA ARG A 173 -10.15 6.79 -7.94
C ARG A 173 -10.02 7.27 -9.38
N GLY A 174 -10.14 6.38 -10.36
CA GLY A 174 -10.01 6.68 -11.79
C GLY A 174 -8.58 6.72 -12.31
N SER A 175 -7.58 6.41 -11.48
CA SER A 175 -6.16 6.33 -11.90
C SER A 175 -5.34 5.45 -10.95
N ALA A 176 -4.23 4.91 -11.44
CA ALA A 176 -3.25 4.15 -10.67
C ALA A 176 -2.15 5.03 -10.01
N GLU A 177 -2.25 6.37 -10.14
CA GLU A 177 -1.25 7.34 -9.63
C GLU A 177 -1.68 8.04 -8.34
#